data_a33c184bd24114e587af38f087444fd2
#
_entry.id   a33c184bd24114e587af38f087444fd2
#
_cell.length_a   1.000
_cell.length_b   1.000
_cell.length_c   1.000
_cell.angle_alpha   90.00
_cell.angle_beta   90.00
_cell.angle_gamma   90.00
#
_symmetry.space_group_name_H-M   'P 1'
#
loop_
_entity.id
_entity.type
_entity.pdbx_description
1 polymer ?
#
loop_
_entity_poly.entity_id
_entity_poly.type
_entity_poly.pdbx_seq_one_letter_code
_entity_poly.pdbx_strand_id
1 'polypeptide(L)'
;MKKLFSLLLAVLLLSLSASPAFASKKKSELADRDEPSTGSLPFRIYGEWGNNELYELDAAEVKPDSPLKGKTIYWLGSSVTYGAASRQQSMVDYIAKIDQCNCVKNAVSGTTLLTGEKEPEKSYVSRMLNPEWGFQPSEKIDAFVCQISTNDTKEENQSHHGKMRDSYENCDLSDFDLSTTLDSVAYVIQYVHDTWNCPVFFYAGSWFGDEGEIRGNKEPSGSNYDSFIKEVIEIADEYDNMDGYTVKVLDLFHNEEFNSLVTDSDYAYLMGDAIHPRQAGYLVWWVPYFEEFLYEQLA
;
A
#
# COMPACT_ATOMS: atom_id res chain seq x y z
N MET A 1 -29.24 26.91 12.61
CA MET A 1 -28.07 26.43 11.89
C MET A 1 -27.16 25.53 12.73
N LYS A 2 -26.82 25.84 13.99
CA LYS A 2 -25.93 24.97 14.84
C LYS A 2 -26.50 23.57 15.21
N LYS A 3 -27.82 23.37 15.19
CA LYS A 3 -28.45 22.06 15.53
C LYS A 3 -28.52 21.08 14.33
N LEU A 4 -28.45 21.60 13.09
CA LEU A 4 -28.40 20.75 11.88
C LEU A 4 -27.03 20.12 11.67
N PHE A 5 -25.96 20.85 11.98
CA PHE A 5 -24.58 20.35 11.87
C PHE A 5 -24.29 19.19 12.86
N SER A 6 -24.85 19.24 14.09
CA SER A 6 -24.70 18.17 15.06
C SER A 6 -25.38 16.85 14.64
N LEU A 7 -26.44 16.93 13.84
CA LEU A 7 -27.18 15.74 13.40
C LEU A 7 -26.46 15.06 12.21
N LEU A 8 -25.86 15.84 11.33
CA LEU A 8 -25.06 15.31 10.21
C LEU A 8 -23.77 14.61 10.69
N LEU A 9 -23.10 15.20 11.71
CA LEU A 9 -21.91 14.59 12.29
C LEU A 9 -22.23 13.28 13.04
N ALA A 10 -23.38 13.18 13.69
CA ALA A 10 -23.81 11.96 14.37
C ALA A 10 -24.21 10.84 13.40
N VAL A 11 -24.72 11.18 12.22
CA VAL A 11 -25.05 10.20 11.16
C VAL A 11 -23.78 9.71 10.47
N LEU A 12 -22.77 10.57 10.26
CA LEU A 12 -21.48 10.16 9.73
C LEU A 12 -20.72 9.23 10.69
N LEU A 13 -20.76 9.53 12.00
CA LEU A 13 -20.15 8.68 13.04
C LEU A 13 -20.86 7.32 13.21
N LEU A 14 -22.15 7.22 12.88
CA LEU A 14 -22.90 5.97 12.93
C LEU A 14 -22.67 5.07 11.72
N SER A 15 -22.27 5.63 10.58
CA SER A 15 -21.89 4.84 9.39
C SER A 15 -20.46 4.27 9.48
N LEU A 16 -19.56 4.94 10.21
CA LEU A 16 -18.19 4.44 10.51
C LEU A 16 -18.17 3.30 11.54
N SER A 17 -19.25 3.09 12.31
CA SER A 17 -19.31 2.05 13.34
C SER A 17 -19.70 0.65 12.81
N ALA A 18 -19.98 0.48 11.51
CA ALA A 18 -20.33 -0.82 10.94
C ALA A 18 -19.09 -1.71 10.68
N SER A 19 -17.93 -1.11 10.39
CA SER A 19 -16.67 -1.85 10.17
C SER A 19 -16.15 -2.60 11.40
N PRO A 20 -16.16 -2.02 12.64
CA PRO A 20 -15.70 -2.75 13.82
C PRO A 20 -16.56 -3.96 14.19
N ALA A 21 -17.86 -3.91 13.90
CA ALA A 21 -18.77 -5.02 14.23
C ALA A 21 -18.54 -6.24 13.34
N PHE A 22 -18.20 -6.04 12.06
CA PHE A 22 -17.89 -7.14 11.15
C PHE A 22 -16.52 -7.75 11.47
N ALA A 23 -15.50 -6.93 11.69
CA ALA A 23 -14.18 -7.37 12.14
C ALA A 23 -14.27 -8.06 13.51
N SER A 24 -15.06 -7.52 14.46
CA SER A 24 -15.28 -8.09 15.79
C SER A 24 -16.02 -9.43 15.74
N LYS A 25 -17.01 -9.60 14.88
CA LYS A 25 -17.73 -10.86 14.74
C LYS A 25 -16.85 -11.96 14.14
N LYS A 26 -16.08 -11.64 13.08
CA LYS A 26 -15.08 -12.58 12.53
C LYS A 26 -13.93 -12.84 13.51
N LYS A 27 -13.50 -11.84 14.27
CA LYS A 27 -12.48 -12.00 15.32
C LYS A 27 -12.93 -12.98 16.41
N SER A 28 -14.21 -12.98 16.82
CA SER A 28 -14.75 -13.95 17.80
C SER A 28 -14.82 -15.38 17.23
N GLU A 29 -15.13 -15.55 15.94
CA GLU A 29 -15.11 -16.85 15.27
C GLU A 29 -13.68 -17.39 15.09
N LEU A 30 -12.67 -16.52 15.04
CA LEU A 30 -11.27 -16.87 14.97
C LEU A 30 -10.67 -17.26 16.32
N ALA A 31 -11.14 -16.64 17.41
CA ALA A 31 -10.71 -16.93 18.79
C ALA A 31 -11.17 -18.31 19.28
N ASP A 32 -12.20 -18.89 18.68
CA ASP A 32 -12.72 -20.21 19.01
C ASP A 32 -12.00 -21.36 18.28
N ARG A 33 -10.96 -21.10 17.50
CA ARG A 33 -10.13 -22.14 16.89
C ARG A 33 -8.99 -22.48 17.83
N ASP A 34 -8.82 -23.76 18.15
CA ASP A 34 -7.70 -24.28 18.92
C ASP A 34 -6.37 -23.70 18.38
N GLU A 35 -5.72 -22.83 19.15
CA GLU A 35 -4.41 -22.33 18.82
C GLU A 35 -3.45 -23.50 18.74
N PRO A 36 -2.73 -23.69 17.60
CA PRO A 36 -1.66 -24.68 17.60
C PRO A 36 -0.65 -24.25 18.67
N SER A 37 -0.20 -25.19 19.49
CA SER A 37 0.78 -24.95 20.53
C SER A 37 2.05 -24.36 19.91
N THR A 38 2.32 -23.08 20.12
CA THR A 38 3.26 -22.26 19.36
C THR A 38 4.71 -22.43 19.78
N GLY A 39 5.00 -23.35 20.66
CA GLY A 39 6.27 -23.40 21.42
C GLY A 39 7.56 -23.54 20.61
N SER A 40 7.55 -23.84 19.30
CA SER A 40 8.79 -24.06 18.55
C SER A 40 8.66 -24.11 17.02
N LEU A 41 7.53 -23.73 16.44
CA LEU A 41 7.36 -23.84 14.98
C LEU A 41 7.91 -22.59 14.28
N PRO A 42 8.66 -22.73 13.16
CA PRO A 42 9.10 -21.61 12.39
C PRO A 42 7.90 -20.79 11.91
N PHE A 43 8.00 -19.45 11.95
CA PHE A 43 6.98 -18.50 11.54
C PHE A 43 6.29 -18.85 10.20
N ARG A 44 6.99 -19.52 9.30
CA ARG A 44 6.48 -20.00 8.01
C ARG A 44 5.41 -21.10 8.09
N ILE A 45 5.27 -21.80 9.21
CA ILE A 45 4.29 -22.88 9.37
C ILE A 45 2.89 -22.35 9.69
N TYR A 46 2.80 -21.11 10.17
CA TYR A 46 1.53 -20.39 10.27
C TYR A 46 0.98 -19.94 8.91
N GLY A 47 1.68 -20.26 7.83
CA GLY A 47 1.49 -19.76 6.47
C GLY A 47 0.12 -19.89 5.85
N GLU A 48 -0.80 -20.68 6.41
CA GLU A 48 -2.13 -20.86 5.82
C GLU A 48 -3.29 -20.33 6.68
N TRP A 49 -3.04 -19.93 7.90
CA TRP A 49 -4.12 -19.57 8.82
C TRP A 49 -4.96 -18.40 8.32
N GLY A 50 -4.36 -17.29 8.00
CA GLY A 50 -5.03 -16.15 7.42
C GLY A 50 -5.29 -16.27 5.92
N ASN A 51 -4.88 -17.40 5.31
CA ASN A 51 -5.13 -17.74 3.92
C ASN A 51 -6.12 -18.91 3.85
N ASN A 52 -7.40 -18.62 3.94
CA ASN A 52 -8.45 -19.64 3.89
C ASN A 52 -9.70 -19.10 3.18
N GLU A 53 -10.67 -19.98 2.96
CA GLU A 53 -11.90 -19.69 2.21
C GLU A 53 -12.72 -18.51 2.74
N LEU A 54 -12.57 -18.14 4.04
CA LEU A 54 -13.27 -16.99 4.63
C LEU A 54 -12.71 -15.65 4.13
N TYR A 55 -11.48 -15.65 3.63
CA TYR A 55 -10.77 -14.45 3.20
C TYR A 55 -10.38 -14.49 1.71
N GLU A 56 -10.81 -15.50 0.98
CA GLU A 56 -10.64 -15.53 -0.46
C GLU A 56 -11.42 -14.39 -1.13
N LEU A 57 -10.99 -14.01 -2.32
CA LEU A 57 -11.59 -12.92 -3.07
C LEU A 57 -13.11 -13.11 -3.26
N ASP A 58 -13.55 -14.35 -3.43
CA ASP A 58 -14.98 -14.67 -3.60
C ASP A 58 -15.80 -14.47 -2.31
N ALA A 59 -15.16 -14.46 -1.15
CA ALA A 59 -15.81 -14.16 0.14
C ALA A 59 -15.96 -12.66 0.41
N ALA A 60 -15.30 -11.81 -0.38
CA ALA A 60 -15.40 -10.36 -0.24
C ALA A 60 -16.75 -9.85 -0.73
N GLU A 61 -17.44 -9.09 0.12
CA GLU A 61 -18.76 -8.53 -0.20
C GLU A 61 -18.63 -7.30 -1.11
N VAL A 62 -19.39 -7.29 -2.19
CA VAL A 62 -19.43 -6.18 -3.15
C VAL A 62 -20.17 -4.98 -2.54
N LYS A 63 -19.65 -3.79 -2.73
CA LYS A 63 -20.28 -2.50 -2.41
C LYS A 63 -20.89 -1.89 -3.68
N PRO A 64 -22.18 -2.09 -3.95
CA PRO A 64 -22.79 -1.68 -5.23
C PRO A 64 -22.77 -0.17 -5.46
N ASP A 65 -22.74 0.61 -4.38
CA ASP A 65 -22.76 2.08 -4.39
C ASP A 65 -21.38 2.68 -4.04
N SER A 66 -20.31 1.92 -4.26
CA SER A 66 -18.95 2.42 -4.02
C SER A 66 -18.64 3.66 -4.88
N PRO A 67 -17.99 4.70 -4.31
CA PRO A 67 -17.53 5.85 -5.08
C PRO A 67 -16.41 5.52 -6.07
N LEU A 68 -15.73 4.36 -5.91
CA LEU A 68 -14.71 3.90 -6.85
C LEU A 68 -15.27 3.11 -8.03
N LYS A 69 -16.57 2.81 -8.03
CA LYS A 69 -17.18 2.00 -9.08
C LYS A 69 -16.92 2.54 -10.47
N GLY A 70 -16.32 1.70 -11.31
CA GLY A 70 -16.00 2.03 -12.70
C GLY A 70 -14.78 2.91 -12.90
N LYS A 71 -14.13 3.37 -11.83
CA LYS A 71 -12.83 4.08 -11.91
C LYS A 71 -11.73 3.12 -12.34
N THR A 72 -10.72 3.64 -13.02
CA THR A 72 -9.51 2.91 -13.41
C THR A 72 -8.34 3.39 -12.56
N ILE A 73 -7.73 2.47 -11.81
CA ILE A 73 -6.61 2.76 -10.90
C ILE A 73 -5.43 1.87 -11.27
N TYR A 74 -4.29 2.49 -11.55
CA TYR A 74 -3.03 1.80 -11.79
C TYR A 74 -2.26 1.59 -10.49
N TRP A 75 -1.73 0.38 -10.28
CA TRP A 75 -1.01 0.00 -9.08
C TRP A 75 0.39 -0.52 -9.41
N LEU A 76 1.41 0.20 -8.95
CA LEU A 76 2.82 -0.14 -9.14
C LEU A 76 3.42 -0.57 -7.80
N GLY A 77 4.07 -1.74 -7.75
CA GLY A 77 4.63 -2.18 -6.47
C GLY A 77 5.50 -3.43 -6.52
N SER A 78 5.82 -3.92 -5.33
CA SER A 78 6.62 -5.12 -5.12
C SER A 78 5.78 -6.26 -4.52
N SER A 79 6.38 -7.05 -3.64
CA SER A 79 5.78 -8.24 -3.04
C SER A 79 4.48 -7.97 -2.26
N VAL A 80 4.34 -6.81 -1.63
CA VAL A 80 3.12 -6.44 -0.91
C VAL A 80 1.99 -6.16 -1.90
N THR A 81 2.22 -5.33 -2.92
CA THR A 81 1.22 -5.10 -3.99
C THR A 81 0.89 -6.39 -4.74
N TYR A 82 1.87 -7.27 -4.92
CA TYR A 82 1.68 -8.58 -5.57
C TYR A 82 0.81 -9.54 -4.75
N GLY A 83 0.88 -9.45 -3.42
CA GLY A 83 0.21 -10.39 -2.51
C GLY A 83 1.03 -11.66 -2.27
N ALA A 84 2.36 -11.53 -2.03
CA ALA A 84 3.29 -12.65 -1.98
C ALA A 84 2.96 -13.68 -0.89
N ALA A 85 2.41 -13.25 0.26
CA ALA A 85 2.01 -14.14 1.35
C ALA A 85 0.49 -14.45 1.36
N SER A 86 -0.26 -14.07 0.32
CA SER A 86 -1.72 -14.13 0.27
C SER A 86 -2.26 -14.78 -1.02
N ARG A 87 -1.56 -15.75 -1.56
CA ARG A 87 -1.95 -16.42 -2.82
C ARG A 87 -2.13 -15.45 -4.00
N GLN A 88 -1.31 -14.38 -4.04
CA GLN A 88 -1.35 -13.31 -5.03
C GLN A 88 -2.63 -12.45 -5.00
N GLN A 89 -3.40 -12.50 -3.90
CA GLN A 89 -4.56 -11.65 -3.65
C GLN A 89 -4.16 -10.56 -2.66
N SER A 90 -3.95 -9.35 -3.14
CA SER A 90 -3.59 -8.18 -2.34
C SER A 90 -4.78 -7.23 -2.16
N MET A 91 -4.58 -6.11 -1.44
CA MET A 91 -5.59 -5.06 -1.36
C MET A 91 -6.09 -4.61 -2.74
N VAL A 92 -5.25 -4.66 -3.77
CA VAL A 92 -5.62 -4.30 -5.15
C VAL A 92 -6.77 -5.16 -5.67
N ASP A 93 -6.68 -6.46 -5.46
CA ASP A 93 -7.67 -7.43 -5.95
C ASP A 93 -8.98 -7.32 -5.16
N TYR A 94 -8.87 -7.11 -3.84
CA TYR A 94 -10.04 -6.91 -2.99
C TYR A 94 -10.77 -5.61 -3.32
N ILE A 95 -10.07 -4.48 -3.49
CA ILE A 95 -10.64 -3.21 -3.89
C ILE A 95 -11.32 -3.34 -5.26
N ALA A 96 -10.65 -3.97 -6.24
CA ALA A 96 -11.25 -4.22 -7.54
C ALA A 96 -12.58 -4.99 -7.43
N LYS A 97 -12.63 -6.01 -6.57
CA LYS A 97 -13.83 -6.83 -6.35
C LYS A 97 -14.90 -6.12 -5.55
N ILE A 98 -14.54 -5.52 -4.42
CA ILE A 98 -15.47 -4.89 -3.48
C ILE A 98 -16.10 -3.64 -4.11
N ASP A 99 -15.26 -2.80 -4.70
CA ASP A 99 -15.65 -1.49 -5.21
C ASP A 99 -16.04 -1.48 -6.69
N GLN A 100 -15.91 -2.62 -7.36
CA GLN A 100 -16.21 -2.75 -8.79
C GLN A 100 -15.43 -1.73 -9.65
N CYS A 101 -14.18 -1.44 -9.27
CA CYS A 101 -13.27 -0.61 -10.04
C CYS A 101 -12.33 -1.45 -10.91
N ASN A 102 -11.75 -0.83 -11.94
CA ASN A 102 -10.75 -1.46 -12.80
C ASN A 102 -9.35 -1.20 -12.22
N CYS A 103 -8.79 -2.17 -11.49
CA CYS A 103 -7.44 -2.08 -10.95
C CYS A 103 -6.44 -2.81 -11.86
N VAL A 104 -5.48 -2.08 -12.43
CA VAL A 104 -4.37 -2.66 -13.19
C VAL A 104 -3.17 -2.82 -12.27
N LYS A 105 -2.84 -4.07 -11.94
CA LYS A 105 -1.78 -4.40 -10.97
C LYS A 105 -0.48 -4.77 -11.68
N ASN A 106 0.52 -3.89 -11.58
CA ASN A 106 1.89 -4.14 -12.01
C ASN A 106 2.80 -4.28 -10.78
N ALA A 107 3.00 -5.51 -10.34
CA ALA A 107 3.73 -5.79 -9.11
C ALA A 107 4.59 -7.05 -9.23
N VAL A 108 5.87 -6.93 -8.85
CA VAL A 108 6.85 -8.02 -8.89
C VAL A 108 7.60 -8.07 -7.56
N SER A 109 7.64 -9.23 -6.92
CA SER A 109 8.28 -9.42 -5.60
C SER A 109 9.79 -9.12 -5.66
N GLY A 110 10.31 -8.44 -4.63
CA GLY A 110 11.73 -8.14 -4.49
C GLY A 110 12.21 -6.95 -5.31
N THR A 111 11.30 -6.20 -5.93
CA THR A 111 11.64 -5.08 -6.82
C THR A 111 11.75 -3.75 -6.06
N THR A 112 12.51 -2.82 -6.64
CA THR A 112 12.82 -1.48 -6.12
C THR A 112 12.37 -0.41 -7.10
N LEU A 113 12.42 0.85 -6.67
CA LEU A 113 12.17 2.01 -7.53
C LEU A 113 13.23 2.17 -8.63
N LEU A 114 14.47 1.83 -8.30
CA LEU A 114 15.65 2.03 -9.14
C LEU A 114 15.56 1.39 -10.53
N THR A 115 16.12 2.05 -11.53
CA THR A 115 16.32 1.45 -12.85
C THR A 115 17.46 0.46 -12.82
N GLY A 116 17.15 -0.84 -13.00
CA GLY A 116 18.15 -1.88 -13.15
C GLY A 116 18.59 -2.03 -14.62
N GLU A 117 19.87 -1.84 -14.91
CA GLU A 117 20.38 -2.03 -16.27
C GLU A 117 20.28 -3.46 -16.79
N LYS A 118 20.29 -4.45 -15.87
CA LYS A 118 20.38 -5.89 -16.22
C LYS A 118 19.06 -6.63 -16.13
N GLU A 119 18.14 -6.17 -15.30
CA GLU A 119 16.87 -6.85 -15.00
C GLU A 119 15.76 -5.79 -14.91
N PRO A 120 15.26 -5.27 -16.05
CA PRO A 120 14.25 -4.21 -16.08
C PRO A 120 12.98 -4.57 -15.31
N GLU A 121 12.61 -5.85 -15.27
CA GLU A 121 11.48 -6.35 -14.50
C GLU A 121 11.62 -6.14 -12.99
N LYS A 122 12.84 -5.93 -12.49
CA LYS A 122 13.12 -5.64 -11.07
C LYS A 122 13.04 -4.15 -10.73
N SER A 123 12.74 -3.28 -11.68
CA SER A 123 12.58 -1.85 -11.46
C SER A 123 11.14 -1.41 -11.63
N TYR A 124 10.63 -0.60 -10.68
CA TYR A 124 9.32 0.05 -10.80
C TYR A 124 9.30 0.96 -12.04
N VAL A 125 10.29 1.86 -12.14
CA VAL A 125 10.37 2.82 -13.24
C VAL A 125 10.44 2.10 -14.60
N SER A 126 11.29 1.09 -14.74
CA SER A 126 11.39 0.33 -16.00
C SER A 126 10.08 -0.35 -16.38
N ARG A 127 9.36 -0.90 -15.40
CA ARG A 127 8.06 -1.54 -15.63
C ARG A 127 6.97 -0.53 -15.95
N MET A 128 6.99 0.64 -15.32
CA MET A 128 6.05 1.73 -15.59
C MET A 128 6.19 2.24 -17.02
N LEU A 129 7.42 2.36 -17.50
CA LEU A 129 7.73 2.87 -18.84
C LEU A 129 7.45 1.87 -19.98
N ASN A 130 7.27 0.59 -19.67
CA ASN A 130 7.02 -0.44 -20.67
C ASN A 130 5.53 -0.85 -20.70
N PRO A 131 4.78 -0.44 -21.74
CA PRO A 131 3.35 -0.77 -21.86
C PRO A 131 3.05 -2.27 -21.90
N GLU A 132 4.00 -3.13 -22.27
CA GLU A 132 3.83 -4.58 -22.25
C GLU A 132 3.56 -5.13 -20.85
N TRP A 133 3.91 -4.37 -19.80
CA TRP A 133 3.64 -4.74 -18.40
C TRP A 133 2.34 -4.15 -17.82
N GLY A 134 1.46 -3.65 -18.67
CA GLY A 134 0.06 -3.38 -18.32
C GLY A 134 -0.35 -1.92 -18.30
N PHE A 135 0.56 -0.97 -18.10
CA PHE A 135 0.23 0.44 -18.10
C PHE A 135 0.23 1.02 -19.52
N GLN A 136 -0.93 1.49 -19.95
CA GLN A 136 -1.10 2.02 -21.31
C GLN A 136 -1.09 3.55 -21.29
N PRO A 137 -0.09 4.24 -21.89
CA PRO A 137 -0.03 5.70 -21.89
C PRO A 137 -1.23 6.39 -22.54
N SER A 138 -1.92 5.69 -23.47
CA SER A 138 -3.13 6.21 -24.12
C SER A 138 -4.43 5.99 -23.34
N GLU A 139 -4.40 5.22 -22.26
CA GLU A 139 -5.56 4.98 -21.42
C GLU A 139 -5.77 6.17 -20.47
N LYS A 140 -7.05 6.53 -20.27
CA LYS A 140 -7.42 7.51 -19.24
C LYS A 140 -7.62 6.77 -17.93
N ILE A 141 -6.87 7.15 -16.90
CA ILE A 141 -6.98 6.58 -15.56
C ILE A 141 -7.40 7.64 -14.54
N ASP A 142 -8.00 7.21 -13.44
CA ASP A 142 -8.49 8.09 -12.39
C ASP A 142 -7.45 8.31 -11.28
N ALA A 143 -6.53 7.37 -11.08
CA ALA A 143 -5.42 7.50 -10.13
C ALA A 143 -4.28 6.52 -10.42
N PHE A 144 -3.10 6.85 -9.95
CA PHE A 144 -1.91 6.01 -9.94
C PHE A 144 -1.44 5.79 -8.50
N VAL A 145 -1.31 4.53 -8.08
CA VAL A 145 -0.89 4.16 -6.72
C VAL A 145 0.46 3.45 -6.77
N CYS A 146 1.44 3.93 -6.00
CA CYS A 146 2.79 3.41 -5.94
C CYS A 146 3.16 2.97 -4.52
N GLN A 147 3.70 1.75 -4.39
CA GLN A 147 4.19 1.24 -3.12
C GLN A 147 5.53 1.88 -2.75
N ILE A 148 5.64 2.42 -1.53
CA ILE A 148 6.93 2.69 -0.88
C ILE A 148 7.49 1.33 -0.46
N SER A 149 8.53 0.86 -1.17
CA SER A 149 9.00 -0.51 -0.97
C SER A 149 10.07 -0.60 0.12
N THR A 150 9.91 -1.57 1.02
CA THR A 150 10.96 -1.94 1.97
C THR A 150 12.23 -2.48 1.29
N ASN A 151 12.15 -2.90 0.03
CA ASN A 151 13.33 -3.36 -0.71
C ASN A 151 14.33 -2.24 -0.99
N ASP A 152 13.84 -1.00 -1.18
CA ASP A 152 14.69 0.17 -1.41
C ASP A 152 15.55 0.51 -0.18
N THR A 153 15.12 0.07 1.01
CA THR A 153 15.80 0.37 2.28
C THR A 153 16.72 -0.72 2.79
N LYS A 154 16.89 -1.80 2.04
CA LYS A 154 17.86 -2.85 2.36
C LYS A 154 19.30 -2.32 2.30
N GLU A 155 20.18 -2.91 3.09
CA GLU A 155 21.59 -2.50 3.21
C GLU A 155 22.28 -2.41 1.84
N GLU A 156 22.06 -3.40 0.99
CA GLU A 156 22.62 -3.43 -0.38
C GLU A 156 22.17 -2.26 -1.27
N ASN A 157 21.03 -1.65 -0.99
CA ASN A 157 20.45 -0.56 -1.77
C ASN A 157 20.73 0.83 -1.18
N GLN A 158 21.28 0.92 0.04
CA GLN A 158 21.53 2.21 0.70
C GLN A 158 22.50 3.13 -0.07
N SER A 159 23.45 2.57 -0.79
CA SER A 159 24.36 3.36 -1.67
C SER A 159 23.63 4.03 -2.83
N HIS A 160 22.45 3.58 -3.17
CA HIS A 160 21.59 4.09 -4.25
C HIS A 160 20.41 4.94 -3.73
N HIS A 161 20.36 5.21 -2.44
CA HIS A 161 19.25 5.98 -1.86
C HIS A 161 19.11 7.38 -2.48
N GLY A 162 20.22 8.04 -2.72
CA GLY A 162 20.25 9.39 -3.28
C GLY A 162 20.16 10.47 -2.20
N LYS A 163 19.79 11.66 -2.62
CA LYS A 163 19.59 12.82 -1.73
C LYS A 163 18.37 13.59 -2.18
N MET A 164 17.66 14.15 -1.22
CA MET A 164 16.62 15.13 -1.50
C MET A 164 17.19 16.29 -2.31
N ARG A 165 16.45 16.76 -3.28
CA ARG A 165 16.76 18.00 -4.01
C ARG A 165 16.39 19.22 -3.18
N ASP A 166 17.03 20.35 -3.45
CA ASP A 166 16.65 21.63 -2.83
C ASP A 166 15.25 22.08 -3.30
N SER A 167 14.84 21.70 -4.50
CA SER A 167 13.48 21.85 -5.04
C SER A 167 13.24 20.94 -6.22
N TYR A 168 11.98 20.54 -6.41
CA TYR A 168 11.48 19.81 -7.59
C TYR A 168 10.73 20.71 -8.58
N GLU A 169 10.56 22.00 -8.24
CA GLU A 169 9.93 22.99 -9.13
C GLU A 169 10.74 23.17 -10.42
N ASN A 170 10.08 23.11 -11.56
CA ASN A 170 10.67 23.25 -12.89
C ASN A 170 11.66 22.13 -13.27
N CYS A 171 11.61 20.97 -12.62
CA CYS A 171 12.35 19.81 -13.07
C CYS A 171 11.68 19.16 -14.29
N ASP A 172 12.50 18.75 -15.27
CA ASP A 172 12.07 17.89 -16.36
C ASP A 172 12.42 16.43 -16.06
N LEU A 173 11.76 15.48 -16.71
CA LEU A 173 12.04 14.05 -16.54
C LEU A 173 13.51 13.68 -16.76
N SER A 174 14.25 14.42 -17.59
CA SER A 174 15.66 14.22 -17.85
C SER A 174 16.61 14.69 -16.73
N ASP A 175 16.09 15.42 -15.73
CA ASP A 175 16.88 15.91 -14.62
C ASP A 175 17.06 14.88 -13.52
N PHE A 176 16.26 13.80 -13.53
CA PHE A 176 16.28 12.78 -12.49
C PHE A 176 17.31 11.68 -12.77
N ASP A 177 18.11 11.37 -11.76
CA ASP A 177 19.04 10.25 -11.78
C ASP A 177 18.32 8.96 -11.34
N LEU A 178 17.84 8.19 -12.31
CA LEU A 178 17.09 6.95 -12.07
C LEU A 178 17.95 5.82 -11.46
N SER A 179 19.24 6.04 -11.23
CA SER A 179 20.08 5.16 -10.43
C SER A 179 19.96 5.44 -8.91
N THR A 180 19.15 6.43 -8.53
CA THR A 180 18.86 6.74 -7.11
C THR A 180 17.36 6.59 -6.79
N THR A 181 17.08 6.19 -5.56
CA THR A 181 15.71 5.92 -5.09
C THR A 181 14.88 7.20 -5.02
N LEU A 182 15.43 8.28 -4.45
CA LEU A 182 14.66 9.51 -4.24
C LEU A 182 14.33 10.23 -5.56
N ASP A 183 15.28 10.28 -6.51
CA ASP A 183 14.99 10.80 -7.85
C ASP A 183 13.98 9.92 -8.59
N SER A 184 14.00 8.60 -8.36
CA SER A 184 13.00 7.69 -8.95
C SER A 184 11.59 7.93 -8.39
N VAL A 185 11.44 8.33 -7.11
CA VAL A 185 10.14 8.76 -6.53
C VAL A 185 9.63 9.99 -7.28
N ALA A 186 10.45 11.03 -7.38
CA ALA A 186 10.08 12.27 -8.07
C ALA A 186 9.77 12.02 -9.56
N TYR A 187 10.56 11.19 -10.22
CA TYR A 187 10.31 10.78 -11.59
C TYR A 187 8.96 10.11 -11.79
N VAL A 188 8.56 9.21 -10.88
CA VAL A 188 7.22 8.56 -10.94
C VAL A 188 6.13 9.62 -10.89
N ILE A 189 6.22 10.59 -10.00
CA ILE A 189 5.22 11.67 -9.89
C ILE A 189 5.14 12.47 -11.19
N GLN A 190 6.28 12.95 -11.66
CA GLN A 190 6.36 13.78 -12.87
C GLN A 190 5.86 13.01 -14.10
N TYR A 191 6.31 11.77 -14.28
CA TYR A 191 5.92 10.94 -15.43
C TYR A 191 4.43 10.65 -15.45
N VAL A 192 3.84 10.33 -14.29
CA VAL A 192 2.39 10.07 -14.17
C VAL A 192 1.59 11.32 -14.48
N HIS A 193 2.01 12.46 -13.96
CA HIS A 193 1.40 13.76 -14.27
C HIS A 193 1.45 14.05 -15.78
N ASP A 194 2.62 13.94 -16.40
CA ASP A 194 2.83 14.26 -17.82
C ASP A 194 2.10 13.28 -18.76
N THR A 195 1.95 12.02 -18.33
CA THR A 195 1.37 10.97 -19.17
C THR A 195 -0.14 10.85 -19.01
N TRP A 196 -0.64 10.87 -17.79
CA TRP A 196 -2.05 10.60 -17.49
C TRP A 196 -2.79 11.76 -16.85
N ASN A 197 -2.07 12.76 -16.33
CA ASN A 197 -2.64 13.92 -15.63
C ASN A 197 -3.68 13.50 -14.56
N CYS A 198 -3.31 12.58 -13.70
CA CYS A 198 -4.14 12.04 -12.64
C CYS A 198 -3.43 12.12 -11.27
N PRO A 199 -4.15 12.03 -10.15
CA PRO A 199 -3.57 11.94 -8.82
C PRO A 199 -2.56 10.79 -8.70
N VAL A 200 -1.48 11.04 -7.96
CA VAL A 200 -0.47 10.05 -7.58
C VAL A 200 -0.56 9.79 -6.09
N PHE A 201 -0.73 8.55 -5.71
CA PHE A 201 -0.78 8.14 -4.33
C PHE A 201 0.36 7.19 -4.01
N PHE A 202 1.10 7.48 -2.96
CA PHE A 202 2.05 6.52 -2.39
C PHE A 202 1.42 5.83 -1.18
N TYR A 203 1.89 4.63 -0.87
CA TYR A 203 1.53 4.00 0.40
C TYR A 203 2.71 3.29 1.04
N ALA A 204 2.81 3.41 2.37
CA ALA A 204 3.70 2.65 3.22
C ALA A 204 2.96 1.45 3.82
N GLY A 205 3.69 0.38 4.10
CA GLY A 205 3.15 -0.81 4.77
C GLY A 205 2.89 -0.58 6.27
N SER A 206 2.32 -1.59 6.95
CA SER A 206 2.15 -1.56 8.40
C SER A 206 3.48 -1.53 9.14
N TRP A 207 3.47 -1.00 10.36
CA TRP A 207 4.63 -1.02 11.24
C TRP A 207 5.06 -2.46 11.58
N PHE A 208 6.36 -2.73 11.52
CA PHE A 208 6.94 -4.05 11.76
C PHE A 208 8.03 -4.07 12.84
N GLY A 209 8.19 -2.98 13.60
CA GLY A 209 9.15 -2.87 14.71
C GLY A 209 10.31 -1.93 14.42
N ASP A 210 10.99 -1.56 15.48
CA ASP A 210 12.24 -0.80 15.45
C ASP A 210 13.44 -1.73 15.26
N GLU A 211 14.65 -1.14 15.16
CA GLU A 211 15.89 -1.92 15.10
C GLU A 211 16.00 -2.90 16.26
N GLY A 212 16.03 -4.21 15.93
CA GLY A 212 16.17 -5.31 16.89
C GLY A 212 14.87 -5.93 17.40
N GLU A 213 13.71 -5.31 17.15
CA GLU A 213 12.39 -5.82 17.53
C GLU A 213 11.53 -6.24 16.34
N ILE A 214 12.12 -6.33 15.16
CA ILE A 214 11.39 -6.76 13.99
C ILE A 214 10.79 -8.13 14.27
N ARG A 215 9.47 -8.22 14.23
CA ARG A 215 8.68 -9.42 14.45
C ARG A 215 9.17 -10.60 13.60
N GLY A 216 10.41 -11.05 13.85
CA GLY A 216 11.06 -12.21 13.25
C GLY A 216 12.07 -11.96 12.12
N ASN A 217 12.29 -10.74 11.64
CA ASN A 217 13.26 -10.42 10.58
C ASN A 217 14.22 -9.29 11.00
N LYS A 218 15.49 -9.43 10.60
CA LYS A 218 16.50 -8.38 10.80
C LYS A 218 16.59 -7.40 9.63
N GLU A 219 15.95 -7.70 8.52
CA GLU A 219 15.96 -6.93 7.30
C GLU A 219 14.55 -6.89 6.65
N PRO A 220 14.10 -5.74 6.14
CA PRO A 220 14.75 -4.43 6.17
C PRO A 220 14.75 -3.80 7.57
N SER A 221 15.67 -2.85 7.83
CA SER A 221 15.69 -2.07 9.07
C SER A 221 14.46 -1.16 9.14
N GLY A 222 13.77 -1.19 10.29
CA GLY A 222 12.62 -0.30 10.53
C GLY A 222 12.99 1.17 10.49
N SER A 223 14.17 1.55 10.99
CA SER A 223 14.65 2.93 10.98
C SER A 223 14.97 3.44 9.57
N ASN A 224 15.54 2.61 8.70
CA ASN A 224 15.77 3.00 7.31
C ASN A 224 14.44 3.18 6.56
N TYR A 225 13.46 2.32 6.82
CA TYR A 225 12.15 2.44 6.20
C TYR A 225 11.39 3.66 6.71
N ASP A 226 11.43 3.94 8.01
CA ASP A 226 10.89 5.15 8.63
C ASP A 226 11.44 6.43 7.98
N SER A 227 12.77 6.50 7.82
CA SER A 227 13.42 7.65 7.17
C SER A 227 12.98 7.80 5.72
N PHE A 228 12.91 6.71 4.98
CA PHE A 228 12.50 6.73 3.58
C PHE A 228 11.04 7.15 3.41
N ILE A 229 10.13 6.70 4.27
CA ILE A 229 8.73 7.16 4.23
C ILE A 229 8.65 8.67 4.43
N LYS A 230 9.39 9.23 5.39
CA LYS A 230 9.41 10.66 5.66
C LYS A 230 9.92 11.47 4.46
N GLU A 231 10.98 11.00 3.81
CA GLU A 231 11.50 11.63 2.59
C GLU A 231 10.50 11.57 1.43
N VAL A 232 9.78 10.45 1.26
CA VAL A 232 8.71 10.35 0.25
C VAL A 232 7.56 11.31 0.57
N ILE A 233 7.20 11.48 1.84
CA ILE A 233 6.18 12.45 2.26
C ILE A 233 6.63 13.87 1.92
N GLU A 234 7.89 14.24 2.22
CA GLU A 234 8.42 15.57 1.89
C GLU A 234 8.41 15.83 0.37
N ILE A 235 8.80 14.85 -0.45
CA ILE A 235 8.70 14.96 -1.92
C ILE A 235 7.24 15.11 -2.36
N ALA A 236 6.35 14.28 -1.82
CA ALA A 236 4.93 14.31 -2.16
C ALA A 236 4.28 15.66 -1.81
N ASP A 237 4.59 16.19 -0.62
CA ASP A 237 4.06 17.48 -0.15
C ASP A 237 4.57 18.63 -1.02
N GLU A 238 5.83 18.61 -1.47
CA GLU A 238 6.34 19.63 -2.37
C GLU A 238 5.58 19.61 -3.70
N TYR A 239 5.39 18.45 -4.31
CA TYR A 239 4.59 18.33 -5.54
C TYR A 239 3.12 18.70 -5.34
N ASP A 240 2.49 18.28 -4.24
CA ASP A 240 1.08 18.60 -3.95
C ASP A 240 0.83 20.11 -3.75
N ASN A 241 1.86 20.88 -3.43
CA ASN A 241 1.83 22.34 -3.38
C ASN A 241 2.05 23.02 -4.74
N MET A 242 2.38 22.28 -5.79
CA MET A 242 2.52 22.81 -7.15
C MET A 242 1.19 22.78 -7.90
N ASP A 243 0.93 23.79 -8.73
CA ASP A 243 -0.28 23.85 -9.54
C ASP A 243 -0.39 22.66 -10.50
N GLY A 244 -1.51 21.98 -10.48
CA GLY A 244 -1.84 20.87 -11.37
C GLY A 244 -1.48 19.48 -10.83
N TYR A 245 -0.74 19.40 -9.74
CA TYR A 245 -0.42 18.13 -9.10
C TYR A 245 -1.43 17.81 -7.98
N THR A 246 -1.66 16.52 -7.78
CA THR A 246 -2.32 15.96 -6.59
C THR A 246 -1.50 14.75 -6.19
N VAL A 247 -0.76 14.87 -5.09
CA VAL A 247 0.12 13.81 -4.59
C VAL A 247 -0.13 13.61 -3.11
N LYS A 248 -0.47 12.37 -2.71
CA LYS A 248 -0.77 12.04 -1.31
C LYS A 248 -0.08 10.76 -0.89
N VAL A 249 0.15 10.60 0.40
CA VAL A 249 0.74 9.39 0.98
C VAL A 249 -0.22 8.76 1.99
N LEU A 250 -0.58 7.50 1.78
CA LEU A 250 -1.24 6.67 2.79
C LEU A 250 -0.15 6.03 3.66
N ASP A 251 0.14 6.67 4.77
CA ASP A 251 1.15 6.22 5.71
C ASP A 251 0.56 5.27 6.76
N LEU A 252 0.53 3.97 6.45
CA LEU A 252 0.10 2.95 7.41
C LEU A 252 1.17 2.64 8.45
N PHE A 253 2.45 2.95 8.17
CA PHE A 253 3.55 2.66 9.07
C PHE A 253 3.47 3.47 10.37
N HIS A 254 3.22 4.76 10.26
CA HIS A 254 3.10 5.67 11.40
C HIS A 254 1.66 5.81 11.93
N ASN A 255 0.68 5.15 11.31
CA ASN A 255 -0.71 5.22 11.77
C ASN A 255 -0.91 4.40 13.05
N GLU A 256 -0.90 5.07 14.21
CA GLU A 256 -1.04 4.44 15.52
C GLU A 256 -2.40 3.72 15.68
N GLU A 257 -3.49 4.30 15.19
CA GLU A 257 -4.82 3.69 15.25
C GLU A 257 -4.81 2.37 14.47
N PHE A 258 -4.36 2.41 13.22
CA PHE A 258 -4.26 1.25 12.35
C PHE A 258 -3.41 0.13 12.97
N ASN A 259 -2.22 0.46 13.48
CA ASN A 259 -1.31 -0.53 14.04
C ASN A 259 -1.76 -1.08 15.40
N SER A 260 -2.50 -0.29 16.20
CA SER A 260 -3.05 -0.71 17.50
C SER A 260 -4.22 -1.70 17.39
N LEU A 261 -4.85 -1.79 16.22
CA LEU A 261 -5.93 -2.77 15.99
C LEU A 261 -5.45 -4.22 16.02
N VAL A 262 -4.15 -4.45 15.87
CA VAL A 262 -3.57 -5.78 15.72
C VAL A 262 -2.68 -6.12 16.91
N THR A 263 -3.10 -7.08 17.73
CA THR A 263 -2.27 -7.64 18.79
C THR A 263 -1.21 -8.58 18.23
N ASP A 264 -0.21 -8.95 19.05
CA ASP A 264 0.85 -9.90 18.61
C ASP A 264 0.29 -11.26 18.20
N SER A 265 -0.76 -11.73 18.87
CA SER A 265 -1.46 -12.98 18.50
C SER A 265 -2.23 -12.85 17.18
N ASP A 266 -2.86 -11.70 16.93
CA ASP A 266 -3.54 -11.43 15.67
C ASP A 266 -2.53 -11.28 14.52
N TYR A 267 -1.36 -10.70 14.81
CA TYR A 267 -0.33 -10.45 13.80
C TYR A 267 0.11 -11.73 13.08
N ALA A 268 0.39 -12.79 13.81
CA ALA A 268 0.76 -14.08 13.22
C ALA A 268 -0.36 -14.68 12.32
N TYR A 269 -1.62 -14.32 12.59
CA TYR A 269 -2.76 -14.72 11.78
C TYR A 269 -2.90 -13.86 10.50
N LEU A 270 -2.69 -12.56 10.62
CA LEU A 270 -2.91 -11.58 9.55
C LEU A 270 -1.69 -11.42 8.62
N MET A 271 -0.49 -11.72 9.12
CA MET A 271 0.77 -11.52 8.41
C MET A 271 1.48 -12.83 8.12
N GLY A 272 2.09 -12.94 6.97
CA GLY A 272 2.92 -14.07 6.55
C GLY A 272 4.33 -14.00 7.13
N ASP A 273 4.82 -12.80 7.30
CA ASP A 273 6.06 -12.41 7.96
C ASP A 273 5.93 -10.96 8.47
N ALA A 274 7.04 -10.28 8.79
CA ALA A 274 6.99 -8.91 9.29
C ALA A 274 6.39 -7.90 8.29
N ILE A 275 6.38 -8.20 6.99
CA ILE A 275 6.09 -7.23 5.93
C ILE A 275 4.85 -7.61 5.10
N HIS A 276 4.63 -8.91 4.89
CA HIS A 276 3.68 -9.41 3.89
C HIS A 276 2.36 -9.86 4.52
N PRO A 277 1.26 -9.13 4.31
CA PRO A 277 -0.06 -9.56 4.76
C PRO A 277 -0.51 -10.86 4.06
N ARG A 278 -1.26 -11.67 4.81
CA ARG A 278 -2.08 -12.76 4.29
C ARG A 278 -3.40 -12.23 3.77
N GLN A 279 -4.23 -13.10 3.18
CA GLN A 279 -5.58 -12.76 2.71
C GLN A 279 -6.39 -12.05 3.81
N ALA A 280 -6.39 -12.61 5.04
CA ALA A 280 -7.05 -11.99 6.18
C ALA A 280 -6.50 -10.59 6.49
N GLY A 281 -5.17 -10.43 6.48
CA GLY A 281 -4.50 -9.14 6.71
C GLY A 281 -4.94 -8.08 5.71
N TYR A 282 -4.99 -8.43 4.43
CA TYR A 282 -5.50 -7.50 3.43
C TYR A 282 -6.98 -7.20 3.63
N LEU A 283 -7.84 -8.23 3.65
CA LEU A 283 -9.30 -8.03 3.61
C LEU A 283 -9.85 -7.33 4.85
N VAL A 284 -9.39 -7.69 6.07
CA VAL A 284 -10.03 -7.20 7.30
C VAL A 284 -9.27 -6.04 7.97
N TRP A 285 -8.02 -5.81 7.59
CA TRP A 285 -7.17 -4.81 8.23
C TRP A 285 -6.76 -3.70 7.25
N TRP A 286 -6.16 -4.04 6.09
CA TRP A 286 -5.63 -3.04 5.15
C TRP A 286 -6.70 -2.41 4.26
N VAL A 287 -7.56 -3.23 3.64
CA VAL A 287 -8.56 -2.75 2.67
C VAL A 287 -9.45 -1.64 3.21
N PRO A 288 -9.98 -1.67 4.45
CA PRO A 288 -10.80 -0.57 4.97
C PRO A 288 -10.08 0.80 4.95
N TYR A 289 -8.78 0.83 5.26
CA TYR A 289 -8.00 2.07 5.26
C TYR A 289 -7.68 2.56 3.85
N PHE A 290 -7.40 1.63 2.91
CA PHE A 290 -7.26 1.99 1.51
C PHE A 290 -8.55 2.51 0.90
N GLU A 291 -9.68 1.89 1.20
CA GLU A 291 -10.99 2.34 0.74
C GLU A 291 -11.30 3.75 1.26
N GLU A 292 -11.15 3.98 2.57
CA GLU A 292 -11.37 5.29 3.17
C GLU A 292 -10.51 6.37 2.49
N PHE A 293 -9.21 6.12 2.37
CA PHE A 293 -8.28 7.02 1.69
C PHE A 293 -8.69 7.28 0.24
N LEU A 294 -8.95 6.24 -0.55
CA LEU A 294 -9.33 6.40 -1.95
C LEU A 294 -10.69 7.06 -2.12
N TYR A 295 -11.64 6.82 -1.21
CA TYR A 295 -12.93 7.49 -1.23
C TYR A 295 -12.79 8.99 -1.00
N GLU A 296 -11.95 9.39 -0.04
CA GLU A 296 -11.68 10.81 0.23
C GLU A 296 -11.02 11.52 -0.94
N GLN A 297 -10.11 10.83 -1.64
CA GLN A 297 -9.32 11.43 -2.70
C GLN A 297 -10.02 11.40 -4.07
N LEU A 298 -10.93 10.45 -4.31
CA LEU A 298 -11.50 10.20 -5.64
C LEU A 298 -13.03 10.34 -5.70
N ALA A 299 -13.73 10.65 -4.60
CA ALA A 299 -15.20 10.79 -4.60
C ALA A 299 -15.72 12.03 -5.32
#